data_b5ac2bbab70ef9ec84368138ec55ebd0
#
_entry.id   b5ac2bbab70ef9ec84368138ec55ebd0
#
_cell.length_a   1.000
_cell.length_b   1.000
_cell.length_c   1.000
_cell.angle_alpha   90.00
_cell.angle_beta   90.00
_cell.angle_gamma   90.00
#
_symmetry.space_group_name_H-M   'P 1'
#
loop_
_entity.id
_entity.type
_entity.pdbx_description
1 polymer ?
#
loop_
_entity_poly.entity_id
_entity_poly.type
_entity_poly.pdbx_seq_one_letter_code
_entity_poly.pdbx_strand_id
1 'polypeptide(L)'
;SSWFYQKPIRQEPLSIDQGLTIYLRLDDVYSYLAVQQLGQLNEILSDDIKPLKIIISDTAAEPPNEMSADEWRDYSLRDAQILAHQHRFAYDNEKPELPNAEALKQAETILRKTPLKDQNFLYLLEDVFHMLWQQQYGKLRTLYVLATQHQHDQELPERQFNHSPVLASYFEV
;
A
#
# COMPACT_ATOMS: atom_id res chain seq x y z
N SER A 1 -16.54 -16.05 -33.56
CA SER A 1 -17.26 -15.82 -32.30
C SER A 1 -16.72 -14.59 -31.60
N SER A 2 -17.56 -13.57 -31.50
CA SER A 2 -17.27 -12.21 -31.08
C SER A 2 -17.19 -12.02 -29.53
N TRP A 3 -16.86 -13.02 -28.79
CA TRP A 3 -16.87 -12.98 -27.33
C TRP A 3 -15.75 -12.13 -26.69
N PHE A 4 -14.76 -11.71 -27.47
CA PHE A 4 -13.60 -10.98 -26.97
C PHE A 4 -13.51 -9.53 -27.48
N TYR A 5 -14.51 -9.06 -28.19
CA TYR A 5 -14.55 -7.66 -28.56
C TYR A 5 -15.17 -6.83 -27.43
N GLN A 6 -14.40 -6.66 -26.35
CA GLN A 6 -14.69 -5.56 -25.44
C GLN A 6 -14.37 -4.28 -26.20
N LYS A 7 -15.39 -3.46 -26.44
CA LYS A 7 -15.16 -2.08 -26.89
C LYS A 7 -14.13 -1.47 -25.94
N PRO A 8 -13.06 -0.84 -26.44
CA PRO A 8 -12.16 -0.13 -25.56
C PRO A 8 -13.01 0.85 -24.75
N ILE A 9 -12.96 0.69 -23.42
CA ILE A 9 -13.54 1.68 -22.52
C ILE A 9 -12.82 2.96 -22.91
N ARG A 10 -13.55 3.95 -23.44
CA ARG A 10 -13.01 5.29 -23.62
C ARG A 10 -12.65 5.77 -22.23
N GLN A 11 -11.38 5.68 -21.88
CA GLN A 11 -10.88 6.41 -20.75
C GLN A 11 -11.00 7.88 -21.13
N GLU A 12 -11.89 8.58 -20.44
CA GLU A 12 -11.87 10.03 -20.49
C GLU A 12 -10.50 10.48 -20.00
N PRO A 13 -9.82 11.40 -20.68
CA PRO A 13 -8.56 11.91 -20.18
C PRO A 13 -8.77 12.43 -18.76
N LEU A 14 -7.95 11.96 -17.82
CA LEU A 14 -7.95 12.49 -16.46
C LEU A 14 -7.81 14.00 -16.53
N SER A 15 -8.72 14.73 -15.90
CA SER A 15 -8.62 16.18 -15.86
C SER A 15 -7.34 16.55 -15.11
N ILE A 16 -6.67 17.60 -15.58
CA ILE A 16 -5.40 18.11 -15.04
C ILE A 16 -5.48 18.37 -13.51
N ASP A 17 -6.68 18.66 -13.01
CA ASP A 17 -6.91 19.02 -11.60
C ASP A 17 -7.13 17.84 -10.66
N GLN A 18 -7.27 16.61 -11.16
CA GLN A 18 -7.69 15.48 -10.31
C GLN A 18 -6.54 14.64 -9.75
N GLY A 19 -5.39 14.62 -10.39
CA GLY A 19 -4.31 13.75 -9.98
C GLY A 19 -4.71 12.26 -9.95
N LEU A 20 -3.87 11.43 -9.37
CA LEU A 20 -4.13 10.01 -9.16
C LEU A 20 -4.19 9.73 -7.65
N THR A 21 -5.26 9.08 -7.20
CA THR A 21 -5.40 8.64 -5.81
C THR A 21 -5.37 7.13 -5.72
N ILE A 22 -4.51 6.61 -4.86
CA ILE A 22 -4.35 5.17 -4.63
C ILE A 22 -4.68 4.86 -3.19
N TYR A 23 -5.54 3.88 -2.99
CA TYR A 23 -5.95 3.40 -1.68
C TYR A 23 -5.22 2.11 -1.35
N LEU A 24 -4.55 2.07 -0.21
CA LEU A 24 -3.79 0.93 0.27
C LEU A 24 -4.18 0.56 1.69
N ARG A 25 -3.98 -0.71 2.04
CA ARG A 25 -4.05 -1.22 3.41
C ARG A 25 -2.80 -2.02 3.74
N LEU A 26 -2.27 -1.80 4.93
CA LEU A 26 -1.05 -2.52 5.38
C LEU A 26 -1.28 -4.02 5.54
N ASP A 27 -2.50 -4.44 5.87
CA ASP A 27 -2.90 -5.84 6.07
C ASP A 27 -3.58 -6.46 4.83
N ASP A 28 -3.47 -5.82 3.68
CA ASP A 28 -4.00 -6.33 2.41
C ASP A 28 -2.87 -6.78 1.49
N VAL A 29 -2.89 -8.04 1.12
CA VAL A 29 -1.86 -8.63 0.25
C VAL A 29 -1.82 -8.00 -1.13
N TYR A 30 -2.95 -7.59 -1.69
CA TYR A 30 -2.99 -6.92 -2.99
C TYR A 30 -2.38 -5.53 -2.93
N SER A 31 -2.51 -4.84 -1.80
CA SER A 31 -1.81 -3.57 -1.55
C SER A 31 -0.29 -3.77 -1.56
N TYR A 32 0.19 -4.90 -0.99
CA TYR A 32 1.61 -5.24 -1.06
C TYR A 32 2.11 -5.45 -2.50
N LEU A 33 1.32 -6.10 -3.34
CA LEU A 33 1.68 -6.24 -4.76
C LEU A 33 1.66 -4.88 -5.49
N ALA A 34 0.63 -4.08 -5.22
CA ALA A 34 0.47 -2.76 -5.85
C ALA A 34 1.61 -1.80 -5.48
N VAL A 35 2.03 -1.77 -4.22
CA VAL A 35 3.08 -0.85 -3.75
C VAL A 35 4.41 -1.06 -4.47
N GLN A 36 4.69 -2.27 -4.93
CA GLN A 36 5.90 -2.60 -5.68
C GLN A 36 5.99 -1.89 -7.04
N GLN A 37 4.87 -1.33 -7.51
CA GLN A 37 4.81 -0.60 -8.79
C GLN A 37 4.71 0.93 -8.59
N LEU A 38 4.47 1.41 -7.38
CA LEU A 38 4.21 2.84 -7.15
C LEU A 38 5.40 3.73 -7.48
N GLY A 39 6.60 3.32 -7.14
CA GLY A 39 7.81 4.09 -7.46
C GLY A 39 7.96 4.28 -8.96
N GLN A 40 7.81 3.22 -9.73
CA GLN A 40 7.87 3.27 -11.19
C GLN A 40 6.71 4.08 -11.78
N LEU A 41 5.51 3.91 -11.26
CA LEU A 41 4.35 4.68 -11.69
C LEU A 41 4.57 6.18 -11.48
N ASN A 42 5.09 6.58 -10.32
CA ASN A 42 5.36 7.99 -10.02
C ASN A 42 6.42 8.59 -10.97
N GLU A 43 7.41 7.81 -11.38
CA GLU A 43 8.42 8.27 -12.34
C GLU A 43 7.86 8.50 -13.75
N ILE A 44 6.88 7.69 -14.19
CA ILE A 44 6.29 7.81 -15.52
C ILE A 44 5.10 8.77 -15.59
N LEU A 45 4.53 9.16 -14.44
CA LEU A 45 3.45 10.14 -14.42
C LEU A 45 3.97 11.52 -14.83
N SER A 46 3.29 12.16 -15.76
CA SER A 46 3.60 13.53 -16.11
C SER A 46 3.28 14.49 -14.96
N ASP A 47 3.93 15.63 -14.92
CA ASP A 47 3.69 16.68 -13.93
C ASP A 47 2.23 17.17 -13.95
N ASP A 48 1.55 17.03 -15.09
CA ASP A 48 0.14 17.38 -15.24
C ASP A 48 -0.83 16.46 -14.48
N ILE A 49 -0.39 15.24 -14.15
CA ILE A 49 -1.19 14.24 -13.44
C ILE A 49 -0.87 14.23 -11.94
N LYS A 50 0.27 14.78 -11.55
CA LYS A 50 0.65 14.90 -10.13
C LYS A 50 -0.22 15.97 -9.43
N PRO A 51 -0.44 15.83 -8.13
CA PRO A 51 0.26 14.89 -7.24
C PRO A 51 -0.35 13.49 -7.29
N LEU A 52 0.48 12.50 -7.02
CA LEU A 52 0.06 11.17 -6.64
C LEU A 52 -0.35 11.21 -5.17
N LYS A 53 -1.60 10.89 -4.89
CA LYS A 53 -2.13 10.84 -3.52
C LYS A 53 -2.24 9.39 -3.07
N ILE A 54 -1.75 9.10 -1.87
CA ILE A 54 -1.84 7.79 -1.26
C ILE A 54 -2.69 7.90 -0.01
N ILE A 55 -3.67 7.04 0.08
CA ILE A 55 -4.52 6.91 1.27
C ILE A 55 -4.24 5.55 1.89
N ILE A 56 -3.74 5.55 3.12
CA ILE A 56 -3.59 4.34 3.92
C ILE A 56 -4.81 4.21 4.80
N SER A 57 -5.52 3.10 4.66
CA SER A 57 -6.76 2.82 5.40
C SER A 57 -6.60 1.60 6.29
N ASP A 58 -7.24 1.61 7.43
CA ASP A 58 -7.41 0.46 8.33
C ASP A 58 -8.78 -0.21 8.17
N THR A 59 -9.64 0.37 7.35
CA THR A 59 -10.99 -0.16 7.12
C THR A 59 -10.94 -1.40 6.25
N ALA A 60 -11.36 -2.53 6.81
CA ALA A 60 -11.47 -3.77 6.06
C ALA A 60 -12.52 -3.65 4.95
N ALA A 61 -12.15 -4.08 3.75
CA ALA A 61 -13.14 -4.33 2.71
C ALA A 61 -13.99 -5.56 3.10
N GLU A 62 -15.28 -5.49 2.83
CA GLU A 62 -16.13 -6.66 3.01
C GLU A 62 -15.73 -7.76 2.03
N PRO A 63 -15.72 -9.04 2.46
CA PRO A 63 -15.47 -10.14 1.56
C PRO A 63 -16.52 -10.19 0.44
N PRO A 64 -16.11 -10.44 -0.81
CA PRO A 64 -17.06 -10.54 -1.90
C PRO A 64 -17.89 -11.84 -1.84
N ASN A 65 -19.07 -11.81 -2.44
CA ASN A 65 -19.85 -13.01 -2.76
C ASN A 65 -20.16 -13.95 -1.56
N GLU A 66 -20.59 -13.40 -0.44
CA GLU A 66 -20.96 -14.18 0.75
C GLU A 66 -19.82 -15.05 1.34
N MET A 67 -18.58 -14.81 0.93
CA MET A 67 -17.42 -15.42 1.56
C MET A 67 -17.28 -15.00 3.01
N SER A 68 -16.88 -15.92 3.89
CA SER A 68 -16.43 -15.53 5.23
C SER A 68 -15.10 -14.76 5.17
N ALA A 69 -14.77 -14.04 6.24
CA ALA A 69 -13.50 -13.34 6.33
C ALA A 69 -12.30 -14.29 6.23
N ASP A 70 -12.40 -15.49 6.84
CA ASP A 70 -11.34 -16.50 6.78
C ASP A 70 -11.17 -17.10 5.39
N GLU A 71 -12.27 -17.39 4.71
CA GLU A 71 -12.25 -17.88 3.32
C GLU A 71 -11.65 -16.85 2.37
N TRP A 72 -12.04 -15.58 2.53
CA TRP A 72 -11.49 -14.50 1.73
C TRP A 72 -9.99 -14.30 1.98
N ARG A 73 -9.55 -14.35 3.24
CA ARG A 73 -8.14 -14.29 3.60
C ARG A 73 -7.35 -15.40 2.92
N ASP A 74 -7.78 -16.66 3.06
CA ASP A 74 -7.08 -17.81 2.51
C ASP A 74 -7.06 -17.79 0.98
N TYR A 75 -8.14 -17.34 0.37
CA TYR A 75 -8.22 -17.16 -1.08
C TYR A 75 -7.25 -16.07 -1.55
N SER A 76 -7.31 -14.89 -0.94
CA SER A 76 -6.51 -13.74 -1.37
C SER A 76 -5.01 -13.99 -1.23
N LEU A 77 -4.58 -14.67 -0.17
CA LEU A 77 -3.17 -15.01 0.03
C LEU A 77 -2.65 -15.96 -1.07
N ARG A 78 -3.45 -16.96 -1.44
CA ARG A 78 -3.09 -17.88 -2.53
C ARG A 78 -3.13 -17.22 -3.90
N ASP A 79 -4.16 -16.44 -4.16
CA ASP A 79 -4.30 -15.70 -5.41
C ASP A 79 -3.13 -14.72 -5.61
N ALA A 80 -2.77 -14.00 -4.56
CA ALA A 80 -1.64 -13.08 -4.60
C ALA A 80 -0.31 -13.77 -4.90
N GLN A 81 -0.09 -15.00 -4.42
CA GLN A 81 1.11 -15.77 -4.77
C GLN A 81 1.15 -16.11 -6.26
N ILE A 82 0.01 -16.49 -6.84
CA ILE A 82 -0.11 -16.78 -8.27
C ILE A 82 0.18 -15.51 -9.08
N LEU A 83 -0.45 -14.40 -8.71
CA LEU A 83 -0.24 -13.11 -9.37
C LEU A 83 1.23 -12.64 -9.26
N ALA A 84 1.82 -12.78 -8.08
CA ALA A 84 3.21 -12.41 -7.85
C ALA A 84 4.15 -13.23 -8.74
N HIS A 85 3.93 -14.51 -8.86
CA HIS A 85 4.72 -15.36 -9.74
C HIS A 85 4.55 -14.98 -11.22
N GLN A 86 3.32 -14.76 -11.67
CA GLN A 86 3.03 -14.38 -13.06
C GLN A 86 3.63 -13.03 -13.45
N HIS A 87 3.64 -12.06 -12.54
CA HIS A 87 4.08 -10.69 -12.77
C HIS A 87 5.44 -10.36 -12.18
N ARG A 88 6.14 -11.34 -11.62
CA ARG A 88 7.48 -11.20 -11.03
C ARG A 88 7.52 -10.21 -9.87
N PHE A 89 6.46 -10.17 -9.06
CA PHE A 89 6.47 -9.46 -7.79
C PHE A 89 7.10 -10.31 -6.69
N ALA A 90 7.65 -9.64 -5.69
CA ALA A 90 8.17 -10.31 -4.51
C ALA A 90 7.01 -10.75 -3.61
N TYR A 91 6.73 -12.02 -3.55
CA TYR A 91 5.82 -12.67 -2.63
C TYR A 91 5.96 -14.20 -2.75
N ASP A 92 6.99 -14.75 -2.15
CA ASP A 92 7.38 -16.16 -2.29
C ASP A 92 7.43 -16.93 -0.97
N ASN A 93 6.62 -16.52 0.01
CA ASN A 93 6.57 -17.18 1.30
C ASN A 93 6.05 -18.61 1.19
N GLU A 94 6.72 -19.56 1.81
CA GLU A 94 6.26 -20.96 1.89
C GLU A 94 4.92 -21.07 2.62
N LYS A 95 4.70 -20.23 3.63
CA LYS A 95 3.47 -20.12 4.40
C LYS A 95 2.97 -18.67 4.36
N PRO A 96 2.13 -18.34 3.40
CA PRO A 96 1.57 -17.01 3.36
C PRO A 96 0.64 -16.79 4.55
N GLU A 97 0.90 -15.75 5.29
CA GLU A 97 0.09 -15.33 6.45
C GLU A 97 0.02 -13.81 6.54
N LEU A 98 -1.02 -13.32 7.18
CA LEU A 98 -1.16 -11.90 7.45
C LEU A 98 -0.07 -11.42 8.42
N PRO A 99 0.39 -10.18 8.28
CA PRO A 99 1.25 -9.57 9.29
C PRO A 99 0.56 -9.56 10.65
N ASN A 100 1.34 -9.75 11.73
CA ASN A 100 0.78 -9.70 13.07
C ASN A 100 0.42 -8.26 13.50
N ALA A 101 -0.45 -8.13 14.52
CA ALA A 101 -0.98 -6.85 14.96
C ALA A 101 0.11 -5.87 15.44
N GLU A 102 1.14 -6.38 16.12
CA GLU A 102 2.26 -5.57 16.59
C GLU A 102 3.06 -5.00 15.41
N ALA A 103 3.36 -5.83 14.42
CA ALA A 103 4.06 -5.40 13.22
C ALA A 103 3.28 -4.35 12.43
N LEU A 104 1.96 -4.52 12.30
CA LEU A 104 1.10 -3.53 11.66
C LEU A 104 1.13 -2.17 12.38
N LYS A 105 1.11 -2.17 13.70
CA LYS A 105 1.25 -0.95 14.51
C LYS A 105 2.59 -0.27 14.32
N GLN A 106 3.66 -1.04 14.31
CA GLN A 106 5.01 -0.52 14.09
C GLN A 106 5.14 0.09 12.69
N ALA A 107 4.63 -0.58 11.68
CA ALA A 107 4.60 -0.08 10.31
C ALA A 107 3.85 1.25 10.19
N GLU A 108 2.68 1.34 10.77
CA GLU A 108 1.89 2.56 10.82
C GLU A 108 2.67 3.71 11.46
N THR A 109 3.31 3.47 12.58
CA THR A 109 4.11 4.47 13.29
C THR A 109 5.31 4.94 12.45
N ILE A 110 6.01 4.02 11.80
CA ILE A 110 7.13 4.36 10.91
C ILE A 110 6.66 5.29 9.79
N LEU A 111 5.56 4.96 9.14
CA LEU A 111 5.03 5.74 8.02
C LEU A 111 4.52 7.12 8.45
N ARG A 112 3.95 7.23 9.66
CA ARG A 112 3.50 8.51 10.20
C ARG A 112 4.65 9.46 10.53
N LYS A 113 5.72 8.92 11.08
CA LYS A 113 6.73 9.70 11.79
C LYS A 113 8.04 9.87 11.05
N THR A 114 8.28 9.11 9.99
CA THR A 114 9.51 9.24 9.21
C THR A 114 9.41 10.44 8.27
N PRO A 115 10.37 11.38 8.34
CA PRO A 115 10.30 12.64 7.62
C PRO A 115 10.81 12.54 6.18
N LEU A 116 10.25 11.65 5.40
CA LEU A 116 10.55 11.50 3.98
C LEU A 116 9.41 12.04 3.13
N LYS A 117 9.73 12.54 1.95
CA LYS A 117 8.79 13.11 0.98
C LYS A 117 9.01 12.51 -0.40
N ASP A 118 8.01 12.69 -1.27
CA ASP A 118 8.06 12.37 -2.69
C ASP A 118 8.49 10.92 -2.94
N GLN A 119 9.41 10.73 -3.86
CA GLN A 119 9.92 9.41 -4.24
C GLN A 119 10.56 8.66 -3.06
N ASN A 120 11.22 9.35 -2.16
CA ASN A 120 11.82 8.72 -0.96
C ASN A 120 10.75 8.14 -0.03
N PHE A 121 9.61 8.80 0.09
CA PHE A 121 8.48 8.25 0.84
C PHE A 121 7.93 6.99 0.18
N LEU A 122 7.84 6.94 -1.14
CA LEU A 122 7.40 5.74 -1.86
C LEU A 122 8.34 4.56 -1.65
N TYR A 123 9.65 4.80 -1.63
CA TYR A 123 10.62 3.76 -1.32
C TYR A 123 10.47 3.25 0.12
N LEU A 124 10.27 4.15 1.07
CA LEU A 124 9.98 3.74 2.46
C LEU A 124 8.69 2.91 2.55
N LEU A 125 7.64 3.33 1.87
CA LEU A 125 6.36 2.64 1.84
C LEU A 125 6.51 1.22 1.31
N GLU A 126 7.22 1.05 0.20
CA GLU A 126 7.54 -0.25 -0.38
C GLU A 126 8.35 -1.12 0.59
N ASP A 127 9.40 -0.55 1.22
CA ASP A 127 10.23 -1.28 2.18
C ASP A 127 9.43 -1.72 3.42
N VAL A 128 8.55 -0.88 3.93
CA VAL A 128 7.69 -1.21 5.07
C VAL A 128 6.72 -2.34 4.72
N PHE A 129 6.07 -2.28 3.57
CA PHE A 129 5.23 -3.38 3.07
C PHE A 129 6.03 -4.67 2.91
N HIS A 130 7.23 -4.58 2.35
CA HIS A 130 8.10 -5.74 2.16
C HIS A 130 8.46 -6.40 3.49
N MET A 131 8.87 -5.61 4.48
CA MET A 131 9.19 -6.13 5.82
C MET A 131 7.98 -6.78 6.49
N LEU A 132 6.77 -6.21 6.33
CA LEU A 132 5.54 -6.79 6.84
C LEU A 132 5.24 -8.15 6.21
N TRP A 133 5.24 -8.21 4.88
CA TRP A 133 4.76 -9.36 4.12
C TRP A 133 5.81 -10.44 3.91
N GLN A 134 7.10 -10.13 4.09
CA GLN A 134 8.20 -11.08 4.12
C GLN A 134 8.59 -11.48 5.56
N GLN A 135 7.79 -11.08 6.54
CA GLN A 135 7.99 -11.41 7.95
C GLN A 135 9.37 -11.00 8.49
N GLN A 136 9.89 -9.89 8.00
CA GLN A 136 11.16 -9.33 8.45
C GLN A 136 10.95 -8.40 9.66
N TYR A 137 10.34 -8.95 10.70
CA TYR A 137 9.91 -8.17 11.86
C TYR A 137 11.05 -7.55 12.66
N GLY A 138 12.22 -8.16 12.66
CA GLY A 138 13.41 -7.59 13.27
C GLY A 138 13.86 -6.29 12.62
N LYS A 139 13.86 -6.23 11.30
CA LYS A 139 14.16 -5.01 10.52
C LYS A 139 13.12 -3.94 10.75
N LEU A 140 11.85 -4.32 10.74
CA LEU A 140 10.72 -3.42 10.99
C LEU A 140 10.82 -2.77 12.37
N ARG A 141 11.14 -3.57 13.39
CA ARG A 141 11.33 -3.07 14.75
C ARG A 141 12.49 -2.08 14.84
N THR A 142 13.59 -2.32 14.15
CA THR A 142 14.72 -1.39 14.09
C THR A 142 14.29 -0.04 13.52
N LEU A 143 13.55 -0.02 12.41
CA LEU A 143 13.00 1.22 11.84
C LEU A 143 12.02 1.90 12.78
N TYR A 144 11.18 1.13 13.46
CA TYR A 144 10.25 1.65 14.46
C TYR A 144 10.98 2.39 15.59
N VAL A 145 12.02 1.79 16.14
CA VAL A 145 12.85 2.41 17.19
C VAL A 145 13.46 3.71 16.69
N LEU A 146 14.04 3.72 15.48
CA LEU A 146 14.60 4.92 14.87
C LEU A 146 13.56 6.01 14.66
N ALA A 147 12.39 5.66 14.12
CA ALA A 147 11.31 6.62 13.87
C ALA A 147 10.78 7.25 15.17
N THR A 148 10.74 6.50 16.27
CA THR A 148 10.27 6.99 17.57
C THR A 148 11.32 7.79 18.33
N GLN A 149 12.61 7.54 18.11
CA GLN A 149 13.71 8.29 18.74
C GLN A 149 13.86 9.70 18.14
N HIS A 150 13.62 9.88 16.86
CA HIS A 150 13.79 11.16 16.16
C HIS A 150 12.60 12.10 16.28
N GLN A 151 11.57 11.78 17.04
CA GLN A 151 10.36 12.60 17.18
C GLN A 151 10.59 13.99 17.73
N HIS A 152 11.62 14.17 18.56
CA HIS A 152 11.85 15.43 19.27
C HIS A 152 12.64 16.46 18.45
N ASP A 153 13.27 16.05 17.35
CA ASP A 153 14.20 16.87 16.59
C ASP A 153 13.61 17.41 15.26
N GLN A 154 12.35 17.13 14.96
CA GLN A 154 11.77 17.48 13.66
C GLN A 154 10.39 18.13 13.79
N GLU A 155 10.26 19.32 13.21
CA GLU A 155 9.04 20.11 13.12
C GLU A 155 8.06 19.62 12.03
N LEU A 156 8.27 18.43 11.44
CA LEU A 156 7.40 17.91 10.42
C LEU A 156 6.11 17.35 11.02
N PRO A 157 4.93 17.73 10.49
CA PRO A 157 3.68 17.22 11.00
C PRO A 157 3.59 15.71 10.80
N GLU A 158 3.07 15.02 11.80
CA GLU A 158 2.77 13.60 11.74
C GLU A 158 1.78 13.33 10.61
N ARG A 159 2.05 12.34 9.78
CA ARG A 159 1.10 11.87 8.78
C ARG A 159 -0.10 11.22 9.44
N GLN A 160 -1.28 11.42 8.86
CA GLN A 160 -2.51 10.88 9.37
C GLN A 160 -2.94 9.67 8.55
N PHE A 161 -3.44 8.65 9.23
CA PHE A 161 -4.06 7.49 8.60
C PHE A 161 -5.57 7.64 8.59
N ASN A 162 -6.21 7.03 7.62
CA ASN A 162 -7.66 6.94 7.57
C ASN A 162 -8.16 5.84 8.51
N HIS A 163 -8.69 6.24 9.66
CA HIS A 163 -9.30 5.35 10.67
C HIS A 163 -10.83 5.30 10.54
N SER A 164 -11.39 5.94 9.54
CA SER A 164 -12.83 5.99 9.29
C SER A 164 -13.11 6.00 7.79
N PRO A 165 -14.15 5.30 7.31
CA PRO A 165 -14.54 5.36 5.91
C PRO A 165 -14.97 6.77 5.44
N VAL A 166 -15.25 7.70 6.36
CA VAL A 166 -15.71 9.06 6.08
C VAL A 166 -14.57 10.08 6.08
N LEU A 167 -13.50 9.83 6.86
CA LEU A 167 -12.37 10.74 7.01
C LEU A 167 -11.12 10.11 6.42
N ALA A 168 -10.78 10.50 5.23
CA ALA A 168 -9.55 10.08 4.56
C ALA A 168 -8.44 11.10 4.81
N SER A 169 -7.29 10.62 5.23
CA SER A 169 -6.05 11.39 5.34
C SER A 169 -5.12 11.02 4.21
N TYR A 170 -4.49 12.00 3.61
CA TYR A 170 -3.74 11.87 2.39
C TYR A 170 -2.24 12.01 2.62
N PHE A 171 -1.49 11.17 1.93
CA PHE A 171 -0.06 11.38 1.72
C PHE A 171 0.13 11.81 0.27
N GLU A 172 0.70 13.01 0.06
CA GLU A 172 0.99 13.52 -1.27
C GLU A 172 2.47 13.32 -1.60
N VAL A 173 2.71 12.80 -2.77
CA VAL A 173 4.04 12.52 -3.30
C VAL A 173 4.23 13.10 -4.71
#